data_24c98984f541a4c27bc8735fcc22bfbf
#
_entry.id   24c98984f541a4c27bc8735fcc22bfbf
#
_cell.length_a   1.000
_cell.length_b   1.000
_cell.length_c   1.000
_cell.angle_alpha   90.00
_cell.angle_beta   90.00
_cell.angle_gamma   90.00
#
_symmetry.space_group_name_H-M   'P 1'
#
loop_
_entity.id
_entity.type
_entity.pdbx_description
1 polymer ?
#
loop_
_entity_poly.entity_id
_entity_poly.type
_entity_poly.pdbx_seq_one_letter_code
_entity_poly.pdbx_strand_id
1 'polypeptide(L)'
;MEEYGFEIVKFSPVHDKKLPDNMDVLWLSGGYPELYARELSSNTSMLESIYNADIPIIAECGGFIYLHKSFENNEGESFKGVGLIDGKAFKTKKLVRFGYIEIEALSESILMKRNQRIRSHEFHYYDSTCNGDYAHAIKANKSKEWDCINAHDNIFAGFPHIYLRGYEFLLQNLISFLERKKDV
;
A
#
# COMPACT_ATOMS: atom_id res chain seq x y z
N MET A 1 7.11 -10.20 12.01
CA MET A 1 7.69 -8.87 12.33
C MET A 1 8.31 -8.83 13.72
N GLU A 2 7.64 -9.20 14.79
CA GLU A 2 8.19 -9.23 16.16
C GLU A 2 9.49 -10.05 16.28
N GLU A 3 9.59 -11.17 15.54
CA GLU A 3 10.81 -12.01 15.46
C GLU A 3 12.05 -11.23 14.92
N TYR A 4 11.79 -10.11 14.22
CA TYR A 4 12.82 -9.20 13.67
C TYR A 4 12.96 -7.91 14.49
N GLY A 5 12.41 -7.88 15.72
CA GLY A 5 12.54 -6.76 16.64
C GLY A 5 11.59 -5.60 16.41
N PHE A 6 10.57 -5.76 15.55
CA PHE A 6 9.51 -4.76 15.38
C PHE A 6 8.48 -4.84 16.53
N GLU A 7 8.17 -3.73 17.13
CA GLU A 7 7.00 -3.56 17.97
C GLU A 7 5.79 -3.18 17.10
N ILE A 8 4.66 -3.85 17.28
CA ILE A 8 3.45 -3.59 16.50
C ILE A 8 2.47 -2.75 17.31
N VAL A 9 2.28 -1.50 16.91
CA VAL A 9 1.29 -0.59 17.46
C VAL A 9 0.09 -0.52 16.52
N LYS A 10 -1.11 -0.80 17.02
CA LYS A 10 -2.35 -0.76 16.23
C LYS A 10 -3.03 0.59 16.37
N PHE A 11 -3.62 1.06 15.28
CA PHE A 11 -4.44 2.27 15.26
C PHE A 11 -5.64 2.09 14.29
N SER A 12 -6.59 2.99 14.36
CA SER A 12 -7.80 2.97 13.52
C SER A 12 -7.93 4.29 12.75
N PRO A 13 -7.79 4.31 11.42
CA PRO A 13 -8.02 5.54 10.64
C PRO A 13 -9.44 6.10 10.76
N VAL A 14 -10.40 5.28 11.17
CA VAL A 14 -11.80 5.69 11.41
C VAL A 14 -11.98 6.38 12.76
N HIS A 15 -11.33 5.86 13.82
CA HIS A 15 -11.62 6.28 15.19
C HIS A 15 -10.55 7.17 15.80
N ASP A 16 -9.28 6.95 15.48
CA ASP A 16 -8.18 7.73 16.02
C ASP A 16 -8.02 9.05 15.26
N LYS A 17 -7.55 10.08 15.95
CA LYS A 17 -7.40 11.43 15.37
C LYS A 17 -6.05 11.67 14.69
N LYS A 18 -5.04 10.90 15.05
CA LYS A 18 -3.68 10.96 14.47
C LYS A 18 -3.03 9.59 14.53
N LEU A 19 -1.95 9.44 13.80
CA LEU A 19 -1.05 8.30 13.92
C LEU A 19 -0.46 8.22 15.34
N PRO A 20 -0.14 7.03 15.86
CA PRO A 20 0.63 6.87 17.08
C PRO A 20 1.97 7.63 17.01
N ASP A 21 2.45 8.08 18.15
CA ASP A 21 3.75 8.74 18.25
C ASP A 21 4.90 7.71 18.13
N ASN A 22 6.07 8.15 17.69
CA ASN A 22 7.31 7.36 17.65
C ASN A 22 7.26 6.10 16.76
N MET A 23 6.56 6.17 15.64
CA MET A 23 6.57 5.09 14.66
C MET A 23 7.76 5.22 13.70
N ASP A 24 8.40 4.10 13.38
CA ASP A 24 9.43 4.02 12.35
C ASP A 24 8.86 3.64 10.97
N VAL A 25 7.69 2.98 10.92
CA VAL A 25 7.03 2.52 9.68
C VAL A 25 5.52 2.56 9.84
N LEU A 26 4.81 3.02 8.83
CA LEU A 26 3.37 2.90 8.71
C LEU A 26 3.00 1.75 7.77
N TRP A 27 2.19 0.81 8.25
CA TRP A 27 1.62 -0.25 7.41
C TRP A 27 0.10 -0.13 7.34
N LEU A 28 -0.41 0.24 6.18
CA LEU A 28 -1.84 0.24 5.86
C LEU A 28 -2.17 -1.06 5.12
N SER A 29 -2.66 -2.04 5.86
CA SER A 29 -3.01 -3.36 5.31
C SER A 29 -4.25 -3.30 4.41
N GLY A 30 -4.56 -4.44 3.79
CA GLY A 30 -5.83 -4.65 3.08
C GLY A 30 -7.05 -4.42 3.98
N GLY A 31 -8.18 -4.14 3.35
CA GLY A 31 -9.45 -3.86 4.01
C GLY A 31 -10.46 -3.32 3.02
N TYR A 32 -11.55 -2.79 3.53
CA TYR A 32 -12.69 -2.31 2.74
C TYR A 32 -12.95 -0.83 3.04
N PRO A 33 -12.07 0.11 2.61
CA PRO A 33 -12.24 1.55 2.89
C PRO A 33 -13.54 2.12 2.32
N GLU A 34 -14.07 1.52 1.26
CA GLU A 34 -15.33 1.89 0.65
C GLU A 34 -16.54 1.75 1.57
N LEU A 35 -16.47 0.86 2.57
CA LEU A 35 -17.55 0.69 3.57
C LEU A 35 -17.55 1.82 4.61
N TYR A 36 -16.42 2.48 4.79
CA TYR A 36 -16.19 3.55 5.77
C TYR A 36 -15.75 4.85 5.10
N ALA A 37 -16.12 5.02 3.82
CA ALA A 37 -15.61 6.12 3.01
C ALA A 37 -15.92 7.50 3.59
N ARG A 38 -17.13 7.67 4.15
CA ARG A 38 -17.57 8.92 4.78
C ARG A 38 -16.77 9.21 6.04
N GLU A 39 -16.61 8.22 6.92
CA GLU A 39 -15.87 8.33 8.19
C GLU A 39 -14.39 8.62 7.93
N LEU A 40 -13.76 7.85 7.03
CA LEU A 40 -12.36 8.03 6.64
C LEU A 40 -12.11 9.41 6.03
N SER A 41 -12.98 9.87 5.13
CA SER A 41 -12.84 11.17 4.47
C SER A 41 -13.12 12.34 5.40
N SER A 42 -14.01 12.18 6.39
CA SER A 42 -14.33 13.23 7.37
C SER A 42 -13.30 13.35 8.49
N ASN A 43 -12.46 12.32 8.69
CA ASN A 43 -11.38 12.37 9.68
C ASN A 43 -10.15 13.10 9.15
N THR A 44 -10.32 14.41 8.92
CA THR A 44 -9.30 15.27 8.28
C THR A 44 -7.98 15.29 9.05
N SER A 45 -8.02 15.22 10.37
CA SER A 45 -6.81 15.19 11.21
C SER A 45 -5.99 13.92 11.00
N MET A 46 -6.63 12.76 10.78
CA MET A 46 -5.94 11.52 10.44
C MET A 46 -5.38 11.57 9.00
N LEU A 47 -6.15 12.11 8.04
CA LEU A 47 -5.66 12.32 6.67
C LEU A 47 -4.38 13.17 6.66
N GLU A 48 -4.39 14.29 7.39
CA GLU A 48 -3.22 15.18 7.52
C GLU A 48 -2.06 14.51 8.25
N SER A 49 -2.33 13.71 9.29
CA SER A 49 -1.32 12.97 10.02
C SER A 49 -0.58 11.96 9.14
N ILE A 50 -1.32 11.23 8.28
CA ILE A 50 -0.72 10.28 7.33
C ILE A 50 0.00 11.03 6.19
N TYR A 51 -0.62 12.09 5.64
CA TYR A 51 -0.05 12.86 4.54
C TYR A 51 1.31 13.49 4.89
N ASN A 52 1.45 13.98 6.13
CA ASN A 52 2.66 14.65 6.61
C ASN A 52 3.65 13.69 7.30
N ALA A 53 3.39 12.38 7.30
CA ALA A 53 4.27 11.43 7.95
C ALA A 53 5.58 11.26 7.18
N ASP A 54 6.71 11.66 7.78
CA ASP A 54 8.05 11.46 7.22
C ASP A 54 8.65 10.11 7.64
N ILE A 55 7.88 9.05 7.44
CA ILE A 55 8.28 7.67 7.69
C ILE A 55 7.95 6.80 6.49
N PRO A 56 8.58 5.62 6.33
CA PRO A 56 8.18 4.66 5.31
C PRO A 56 6.72 4.27 5.43
N ILE A 57 6.01 4.28 4.30
CA ILE A 57 4.59 3.89 4.20
C ILE A 57 4.47 2.70 3.26
N ILE A 58 3.96 1.60 3.79
CA ILE A 58 3.60 0.41 3.02
C ILE A 58 2.08 0.32 3.01
N ALA A 59 1.49 0.25 1.82
CA ALA A 59 0.04 0.20 1.68
C ALA A 59 -0.41 -0.86 0.67
N GLU A 60 -1.27 -1.77 1.10
CA GLU A 60 -1.78 -2.87 0.30
C GLU A 60 -3.28 -2.74 0.08
N CYS A 61 -3.75 -3.03 -1.13
CA CYS A 61 -5.16 -3.16 -1.48
C CYS A 61 -6.05 -2.03 -0.91
N GLY A 62 -6.77 -2.27 0.19
CA GLY A 62 -7.59 -1.25 0.85
C GLY A 62 -6.78 -0.05 1.37
N GLY A 63 -5.60 -0.30 1.92
CA GLY A 63 -4.68 0.76 2.33
C GLY A 63 -4.20 1.60 1.14
N PHE A 64 -3.91 0.95 0.00
CA PHE A 64 -3.57 1.65 -1.25
C PHE A 64 -4.74 2.51 -1.76
N ILE A 65 -5.98 1.99 -1.74
CA ILE A 65 -7.18 2.76 -2.08
C ILE A 65 -7.28 4.03 -1.23
N TYR A 66 -7.06 3.93 0.07
CA TYR A 66 -7.13 5.05 1.00
C TYR A 66 -6.05 6.12 0.77
N LEU A 67 -4.87 5.74 0.26
CA LEU A 67 -3.79 6.69 -0.06
C LEU A 67 -4.05 7.59 -1.27
N HIS A 68 -5.04 7.30 -2.12
CA HIS A 68 -5.36 8.12 -3.29
C HIS A 68 -5.86 9.52 -2.90
N LYS A 69 -5.82 10.47 -3.84
CA LYS A 69 -6.49 11.77 -3.69
C LYS A 69 -7.98 11.62 -3.45
N SER A 70 -8.60 10.66 -4.13
CA SER A 70 -9.99 10.31 -3.92
C SER A 70 -10.26 8.83 -4.20
N PHE A 71 -11.31 8.31 -3.58
CA PHE A 71 -11.79 6.95 -3.83
C PHE A 71 -13.31 6.89 -3.80
N GLU A 72 -13.89 5.91 -4.48
CA GLU A 72 -15.33 5.69 -4.50
C GLU A 72 -15.77 4.77 -3.37
N ASN A 73 -17.01 4.98 -2.89
CA ASN A 73 -17.72 4.00 -2.09
C ASN A 73 -18.43 2.95 -2.99
N ASN A 74 -19.22 2.06 -2.39
CA ASN A 74 -19.94 1.02 -3.11
C ASN A 74 -21.04 1.56 -4.02
N GLU A 75 -21.53 2.76 -3.79
CA GLU A 75 -22.55 3.46 -4.56
C GLU A 75 -21.94 4.29 -5.71
N GLY A 76 -20.60 4.40 -5.79
CA GLY A 76 -19.90 5.20 -6.79
C GLY A 76 -19.77 6.68 -6.40
N GLU A 77 -20.08 7.03 -5.16
CA GLU A 77 -19.83 8.37 -4.63
C GLU A 77 -18.35 8.54 -4.33
N SER A 78 -17.79 9.69 -4.71
CA SER A 78 -16.35 9.98 -4.53
C SER A 78 -16.07 10.65 -3.18
N PHE A 79 -15.08 10.17 -2.46
CA PHE A 79 -14.63 10.67 -1.16
C PHE A 79 -13.15 11.05 -1.21
N LYS A 80 -12.75 12.00 -0.37
CA LYS A 80 -11.36 12.41 -0.22
C LYS A 80 -10.56 11.31 0.50
N GLY A 81 -9.42 10.91 -0.08
CA GLY A 81 -8.43 10.06 0.57
C GLY A 81 -7.26 10.86 1.14
N VAL A 82 -6.18 10.19 1.47
CA VAL A 82 -4.97 10.82 2.04
C VAL A 82 -4.30 11.77 1.04
N GLY A 83 -4.22 11.39 -0.24
CA GLY A 83 -3.68 12.24 -1.30
C GLY A 83 -2.19 12.00 -1.61
N LEU A 84 -1.57 10.95 -1.07
CA LEU A 84 -0.18 10.58 -1.38
C LEU A 84 -0.05 9.93 -2.76
N ILE A 85 -1.09 9.30 -3.26
CA ILE A 85 -1.16 8.77 -4.63
C ILE A 85 -1.98 9.74 -5.49
N ASP A 86 -1.35 10.28 -6.53
CA ASP A 86 -1.96 11.25 -7.44
C ASP A 86 -2.90 10.54 -8.42
N GLY A 87 -4.04 10.13 -7.93
CA GLY A 87 -5.03 9.41 -8.70
C GLY A 87 -6.35 9.23 -7.96
N LYS A 88 -7.26 8.51 -8.62
CA LYS A 88 -8.55 8.09 -8.08
C LYS A 88 -8.64 6.57 -8.06
N ALA A 89 -9.04 6.00 -6.94
CA ALA A 89 -9.49 4.62 -6.87
C ALA A 89 -11.00 4.54 -7.10
N PHE A 90 -11.46 3.66 -7.96
CA PHE A 90 -12.86 3.58 -8.38
C PHE A 90 -13.35 2.14 -8.44
N LYS A 91 -14.66 1.97 -8.17
CA LYS A 91 -15.32 0.68 -8.22
C LYS A 91 -15.49 0.21 -9.67
N THR A 92 -15.23 -1.06 -9.91
CA THR A 92 -15.42 -1.69 -11.23
C THR A 92 -16.62 -2.61 -11.23
N LYS A 93 -17.19 -2.83 -12.40
CA LYS A 93 -18.34 -3.75 -12.59
C LYS A 93 -17.98 -5.22 -12.47
N LYS A 94 -16.71 -5.54 -12.56
CA LYS A 94 -16.17 -6.91 -12.57
C LYS A 94 -14.95 -6.98 -11.68
N LEU A 95 -14.64 -8.16 -11.21
CA LEU A 95 -13.35 -8.47 -10.59
C LEU A 95 -12.22 -8.14 -11.59
N VAL A 96 -11.36 -7.20 -11.24
CA VAL A 96 -10.31 -6.68 -12.15
C VAL A 96 -9.16 -7.65 -12.24
N ARG A 97 -8.61 -7.98 -11.08
CA ARG A 97 -7.49 -8.92 -10.95
C ARG A 97 -7.81 -9.91 -9.85
N PHE A 98 -7.49 -11.17 -10.12
CA PHE A 98 -7.76 -12.25 -9.19
C PHE A 98 -6.72 -13.36 -9.32
N GLY A 99 -6.18 -13.78 -8.18
CA GLY A 99 -5.34 -14.95 -8.02
C GLY A 99 -3.87 -14.64 -7.82
N TYR A 100 -3.07 -15.69 -7.92
CA TYR A 100 -1.63 -15.59 -7.71
C TYR A 100 -0.91 -14.97 -8.89
N ILE A 101 0.07 -14.14 -8.56
CA ILE A 101 0.93 -13.43 -9.49
C ILE A 101 2.39 -13.56 -9.04
N GLU A 102 3.30 -13.40 -9.96
CA GLU A 102 4.71 -13.11 -9.69
C GLU A 102 4.95 -11.63 -9.98
N ILE A 103 5.63 -10.94 -9.09
CA ILE A 103 5.99 -9.52 -9.21
C ILE A 103 7.51 -9.44 -9.31
N GLU A 104 8.00 -8.72 -10.31
CA GLU A 104 9.41 -8.38 -10.48
C GLU A 104 9.60 -6.87 -10.29
N ALA A 105 10.51 -6.49 -9.42
CA ALA A 105 10.87 -5.10 -9.19
C ALA A 105 11.74 -4.56 -10.35
N LEU A 106 11.33 -3.44 -10.94
CA LEU A 106 12.04 -2.79 -12.07
C LEU A 106 13.09 -1.78 -11.59
N SER A 107 13.01 -1.36 -10.31
CA SER A 107 13.95 -0.45 -9.66
C SER A 107 14.13 -0.78 -8.18
N GLU A 108 14.79 0.07 -7.41
CA GLU A 108 14.92 -0.09 -5.95
C GLU A 108 13.80 0.62 -5.21
N SER A 109 13.40 0.06 -4.08
CA SER A 109 12.43 0.63 -3.14
C SER A 109 12.77 0.27 -1.70
N ILE A 110 11.90 0.69 -0.77
CA ILE A 110 12.02 0.35 0.66
C ILE A 110 11.90 -1.17 0.93
N LEU A 111 11.22 -1.95 0.07
CA LEU A 111 11.01 -3.38 0.26
C LEU A 111 11.79 -4.27 -0.72
N MET A 112 11.95 -3.83 -1.96
CA MET A 112 12.54 -4.68 -3.00
C MET A 112 13.64 -3.95 -3.75
N LYS A 113 14.69 -4.68 -4.09
CA LYS A 113 15.75 -4.22 -5.02
C LYS A 113 15.42 -4.65 -6.43
N ARG A 114 15.99 -3.97 -7.41
CA ARG A 114 15.84 -4.29 -8.83
C ARG A 114 16.07 -5.77 -9.12
N ASN A 115 15.22 -6.36 -9.95
CA ASN A 115 15.20 -7.77 -10.35
C ASN A 115 14.84 -8.76 -9.23
N GLN A 116 14.54 -8.31 -8.02
CA GLN A 116 13.97 -9.21 -7.02
C GLN A 116 12.54 -9.57 -7.41
N ARG A 117 12.18 -10.83 -7.16
CA ARG A 117 10.88 -11.40 -7.49
C ARG A 117 10.21 -11.97 -6.26
N ILE A 118 8.91 -11.75 -6.18
CA ILE A 118 8.06 -12.34 -5.14
C ILE A 118 6.78 -12.90 -5.75
N ARG A 119 6.22 -13.90 -5.10
CA ARG A 119 4.83 -14.32 -5.35
C ARG A 119 3.91 -13.50 -4.46
N SER A 120 2.83 -13.08 -5.04
CA SER A 120 1.81 -12.26 -4.40
C SER A 120 0.43 -12.74 -4.81
N HIS A 121 -0.60 -12.09 -4.28
CA HIS A 121 -1.98 -12.37 -4.58
C HIS A 121 -2.73 -11.06 -4.74
N GLU A 122 -3.62 -10.98 -5.73
CA GLU A 122 -4.59 -9.89 -5.88
C GLU A 122 -6.02 -10.43 -5.84
N PHE A 123 -6.91 -9.65 -5.20
CA PHE A 123 -8.34 -9.90 -5.18
C PHE A 123 -9.08 -8.58 -4.92
N HIS A 124 -9.53 -7.90 -5.98
CA HIS A 124 -10.20 -6.61 -5.82
C HIS A 124 -11.20 -6.31 -6.94
N TYR A 125 -12.27 -5.60 -6.54
CA TYR A 125 -13.31 -5.04 -7.41
C TYR A 125 -13.11 -3.54 -7.65
N TYR A 126 -11.95 -3.02 -7.29
CA TYR A 126 -11.53 -1.64 -7.52
C TYR A 126 -10.41 -1.61 -8.53
N ASP A 127 -10.25 -0.48 -9.19
CA ASP A 127 -9.08 -0.16 -10.00
C ASP A 127 -8.63 1.26 -9.69
N SER A 128 -7.49 1.65 -10.23
CA SER A 128 -6.90 2.96 -10.01
C SER A 128 -6.55 3.63 -11.34
N THR A 129 -6.63 4.96 -11.37
CA THR A 129 -6.04 5.76 -12.44
C THR A 129 -4.51 5.86 -12.32
N CYS A 130 -3.94 5.38 -11.19
CA CYS A 130 -2.51 5.38 -10.89
C CYS A 130 -2.11 4.05 -10.21
N ASN A 131 -1.99 2.98 -11.00
CA ASN A 131 -1.60 1.65 -10.50
C ASN A 131 -0.11 1.52 -10.19
N GLY A 132 0.70 2.50 -10.62
CA GLY A 132 2.16 2.48 -10.50
C GLY A 132 2.86 1.71 -11.63
N ASP A 133 4.17 1.90 -11.70
CA ASP A 133 5.05 1.36 -12.73
C ASP A 133 6.37 0.83 -12.14
N TYR A 134 6.43 0.75 -10.82
CA TYR A 134 7.61 0.27 -10.11
C TYR A 134 7.92 -1.20 -10.37
N ALA A 135 6.89 -2.03 -10.52
CA ALA A 135 7.03 -3.46 -10.66
C ALA A 135 6.17 -4.02 -11.78
N HIS A 136 6.64 -5.10 -12.38
CA HIS A 136 5.93 -5.86 -13.40
C HIS A 136 5.31 -7.10 -12.79
N ALA A 137 4.00 -7.27 -12.92
CA ALA A 137 3.23 -8.41 -12.44
C ALA A 137 2.88 -9.35 -13.59
N ILE A 138 3.11 -10.63 -13.39
CA ILE A 138 2.75 -11.69 -14.33
C ILE A 138 1.83 -12.69 -13.62
N LYS A 139 0.69 -12.99 -14.22
CA LYS A 139 -0.22 -14.00 -13.70
C LYS A 139 0.45 -15.37 -13.69
N ALA A 140 0.18 -16.19 -12.65
CA ALA A 140 0.82 -17.50 -12.48
C ALA A 140 0.68 -18.42 -13.72
N ASN A 141 -0.41 -18.30 -14.47
CA ASN A 141 -0.62 -19.04 -15.74
C ASN A 141 -0.09 -18.30 -16.99
N LYS A 142 0.64 -17.18 -16.80
CA LYS A 142 1.20 -16.32 -17.85
C LYS A 142 0.19 -15.77 -18.87
N SER A 143 -1.10 -15.74 -18.50
CA SER A 143 -2.16 -15.28 -19.40
C SER A 143 -2.32 -13.76 -19.48
N LYS A 144 -1.79 -13.06 -18.50
CA LYS A 144 -1.84 -11.58 -18.41
C LYS A 144 -0.63 -11.07 -17.64
N GLU A 145 -0.23 -9.86 -17.98
CA GLU A 145 0.82 -9.09 -17.34
C GLU A 145 0.41 -7.62 -17.25
N TRP A 146 0.93 -6.90 -16.27
CA TRP A 146 0.65 -5.47 -16.06
C TRP A 146 1.69 -4.86 -15.13
N ASP A 147 1.87 -3.55 -15.23
CA ASP A 147 2.66 -2.80 -14.29
C ASP A 147 1.85 -2.47 -13.04
N CYS A 148 2.51 -2.44 -11.90
CA CYS A 148 1.88 -2.23 -10.60
C CYS A 148 2.85 -1.64 -9.59
N ILE A 149 2.30 -1.23 -8.44
CA ILE A 149 3.01 -0.66 -7.30
C ILE A 149 3.59 0.73 -7.60
N ASN A 150 3.16 1.69 -6.80
CA ASN A 150 3.78 2.98 -6.66
C ASN A 150 4.88 2.86 -5.61
N ALA A 151 6.14 3.02 -6.03
CA ALA A 151 7.27 3.03 -5.10
C ALA A 151 8.18 4.20 -5.44
N HIS A 152 8.07 5.26 -4.65
CA HIS A 152 8.88 6.46 -4.74
C HIS A 152 9.13 7.00 -3.34
N ASP A 153 10.27 7.64 -3.14
CA ASP A 153 10.70 8.17 -1.85
C ASP A 153 10.62 7.11 -0.73
N ASN A 154 9.70 7.28 0.19
CA ASN A 154 9.44 6.38 1.32
C ASN A 154 8.12 5.58 1.18
N ILE A 155 7.48 5.57 -0.01
CA ILE A 155 6.22 4.90 -0.26
C ILE A 155 6.43 3.58 -1.00
N PHE A 156 5.66 2.56 -0.61
CA PHE A 156 5.47 1.32 -1.36
C PHE A 156 3.98 0.96 -1.30
N ALA A 157 3.24 1.17 -2.36
CA ALA A 157 1.78 1.08 -2.34
C ALA A 157 1.19 0.48 -3.62
N GLY A 158 0.29 -0.51 -3.49
CA GLY A 158 -0.35 -1.15 -4.62
C GLY A 158 -1.48 -2.10 -4.21
N PHE A 159 -2.14 -2.70 -5.21
CA PHE A 159 -3.16 -3.73 -4.96
C PHE A 159 -2.59 -5.09 -4.51
N PRO A 160 -1.38 -5.50 -4.93
CA PRO A 160 -0.82 -6.78 -4.52
C PRO A 160 -0.66 -6.90 -3.01
N HIS A 161 -1.01 -8.08 -2.46
CA HIS A 161 -0.78 -8.44 -1.06
C HIS A 161 0.59 -9.10 -0.90
N ILE A 162 1.42 -8.57 0.00
CA ILE A 162 2.80 -8.99 0.20
C ILE A 162 2.89 -10.01 1.33
N TYR A 163 3.38 -11.21 1.04
CA TYR A 163 3.65 -12.23 2.03
C TYR A 163 5.09 -12.14 2.55
N LEU A 164 5.32 -11.31 3.58
CA LEU A 164 6.64 -11.03 4.12
C LEU A 164 7.43 -12.28 4.54
N ARG A 165 6.79 -13.24 5.19
CA ARG A 165 7.45 -14.49 5.64
C ARG A 165 7.95 -15.36 4.50
N GLY A 166 7.42 -15.17 3.30
CA GLY A 166 7.85 -15.91 2.12
C GLY A 166 9.21 -15.48 1.58
N TYR A 167 9.66 -14.28 1.97
CA TYR A 167 10.85 -13.66 1.40
C TYR A 167 11.55 -12.80 2.46
N GLU A 168 12.52 -13.39 3.13
CA GLU A 168 13.27 -12.75 4.22
C GLU A 168 13.91 -11.41 3.80
N PHE A 169 14.35 -11.31 2.54
CA PHE A 169 14.96 -10.10 2.01
C PHE A 169 14.06 -8.87 2.07
N LEU A 170 12.71 -9.04 2.07
CA LEU A 170 11.78 -7.90 2.17
C LEU A 170 11.97 -7.17 3.51
N LEU A 171 12.01 -7.92 4.61
CA LEU A 171 12.26 -7.35 5.95
C LEU A 171 13.69 -6.84 6.09
N GLN A 172 14.68 -7.55 5.55
CA GLN A 172 16.08 -7.11 5.57
C GLN A 172 16.27 -5.78 4.80
N ASN A 173 15.62 -5.62 3.64
CA ASN A 173 15.67 -4.37 2.89
C ASN A 173 15.00 -3.22 3.67
N LEU A 174 13.84 -3.47 4.31
CA LEU A 174 13.16 -2.48 5.13
C LEU A 174 14.04 -2.06 6.33
N ILE A 175 14.62 -3.02 7.06
CA ILE A 175 15.52 -2.73 8.17
C ILE A 175 16.71 -1.88 7.70
N SER A 176 17.35 -2.30 6.62
CA SER A 176 18.49 -1.55 6.06
C SER A 176 18.09 -0.13 5.59
N PHE A 177 16.86 0.06 5.14
CA PHE A 177 16.35 1.39 4.80
C PHE A 177 16.17 2.25 6.05
N LEU A 178 15.60 1.69 7.12
CA LEU A 178 15.36 2.38 8.39
C LEU A 178 16.67 2.77 9.08
N GLU A 179 17.68 1.88 9.07
CA GLU A 179 19.00 2.16 9.64
C GLU A 179 19.66 3.35 8.94
N ARG A 180 19.67 3.36 7.59
CA ARG A 180 20.22 4.49 6.84
C ARG A 180 19.52 5.82 7.11
N LYS A 181 18.20 5.81 7.41
CA LYS A 181 17.44 7.02 7.71
C LYS A 181 17.76 7.58 9.11
N LYS A 182 18.24 6.75 10.04
CA LYS A 182 18.66 7.17 11.39
C LYS A 182 20.05 7.80 11.42
N ASP A 183 20.87 7.54 10.40
CA ASP A 183 22.27 8.04 10.32
C ASP A 183 22.37 9.41 9.61
N VAL A 184 21.24 9.97 9.15
CA VAL A 184 21.11 11.27 8.48
C VAL A 184 20.42 12.28 9.41
#